data_92740fef060aa4b84c0c23f873560dec
#
_entry.id   92740fef060aa4b84c0c23f873560dec
#
_cell.length_a   1.000
_cell.length_b   1.000
_cell.length_c   1.000
_cell.angle_alpha   90.00
_cell.angle_beta   90.00
_cell.angle_gamma   90.00
#
_symmetry.space_group_name_H-M   'P 1'
#
loop_
_entity.id
_entity.type
_entity.pdbx_description
1 polymer ?
#
loop_
_entity_poly.entity_id
_entity_poly.type
_entity_poly.pdbx_seq_one_letter_code
_entity_poly.pdbx_strand_id
1 'polypeptide(L)'
;CIEPVQTGILFERNDDMADTEKKTAKYRFLVDTIKEKIKNSEYEPGERMESENTLSEQFGYSRQTVRQALSVLEQEGLIERRRGSGTYISSESRRTPRGNSIAIVTTYISDYIFPTIIRGIEETLTNAGYDLTLNVTNNHVEEEARILQSLISRRVDGVIVEGTKTAFPNPNVELYRRLEKMGVPVVFFNSYYRDLPDSVYVVTDDR
;
A
#
# COMPACT_ATOMS: atom_id res chain seq x y z
N CYS A 1 -16.21 58.10 -42.53
CA CYS A 1 -14.98 57.99 -41.72
C CYS A 1 -15.32 57.29 -40.43
N ILE A 2 -14.96 56.03 -40.32
CA ILE A 2 -15.02 55.27 -39.06
C ILE A 2 -13.65 54.63 -38.90
N GLU A 3 -12.94 55.03 -37.85
CA GLU A 3 -11.65 54.48 -37.47
C GLU A 3 -11.78 53.11 -36.82
N PRO A 4 -10.88 52.17 -37.06
CA PRO A 4 -10.90 50.88 -36.39
C PRO A 4 -10.24 50.95 -35.01
N VAL A 5 -10.97 50.47 -34.01
CA VAL A 5 -10.51 50.28 -32.63
C VAL A 5 -9.52 49.11 -32.63
N GLN A 6 -8.26 49.37 -32.27
CA GLN A 6 -7.26 48.32 -31.99
C GLN A 6 -7.56 47.67 -30.65
N THR A 7 -8.02 46.42 -30.69
CA THR A 7 -8.11 45.57 -29.52
C THR A 7 -6.79 44.78 -29.38
N GLY A 8 -5.88 45.33 -28.59
CA GLY A 8 -4.67 44.63 -28.18
C GLY A 8 -5.04 43.58 -27.12
N ILE A 9 -5.12 42.31 -27.51
CA ILE A 9 -5.16 41.19 -26.60
C ILE A 9 -3.70 40.77 -26.38
N LEU A 10 -3.14 41.14 -25.23
CA LEU A 10 -1.86 40.67 -24.74
C LEU A 10 -1.94 39.17 -24.47
N PHE A 11 -1.26 38.36 -25.27
CA PHE A 11 -0.96 36.95 -25.00
C PHE A 11 0.25 36.87 -24.04
N GLU A 12 0.02 37.08 -22.76
CA GLU A 12 0.95 36.72 -21.68
C GLU A 12 0.44 35.52 -20.93
N ARG A 13 0.51 34.32 -21.50
CA ARG A 13 0.04 33.11 -20.79
C ARG A 13 0.76 31.81 -21.12
N ASN A 14 1.90 31.79 -21.81
CA ASN A 14 2.55 30.52 -22.15
C ASN A 14 3.81 30.19 -21.33
N ASP A 15 4.46 31.14 -20.68
CA ASP A 15 5.69 30.84 -19.90
C ASP A 15 5.38 30.29 -18.50
N ASP A 16 4.31 30.74 -17.84
CA ASP A 16 3.94 30.27 -16.50
C ASP A 16 3.44 28.81 -16.48
N MET A 17 2.79 28.34 -17.53
CA MET A 17 2.32 26.94 -17.61
C MET A 17 3.48 25.98 -17.83
N ALA A 18 4.43 26.30 -18.69
CA ALA A 18 5.60 25.46 -18.97
C ALA A 18 6.54 25.34 -17.74
N ASP A 19 6.64 26.39 -16.95
CA ASP A 19 7.44 26.38 -15.71
C ASP A 19 6.74 25.62 -14.58
N THR A 20 5.41 25.68 -14.52
CA THR A 20 4.60 24.91 -13.58
C THR A 20 4.63 23.41 -13.90
N GLU A 21 4.56 23.02 -15.16
CA GLU A 21 4.68 21.61 -15.58
C GLU A 21 6.08 21.04 -15.30
N LYS A 22 7.14 21.80 -15.60
CA LYS A 22 8.52 21.40 -15.27
C LYS A 22 8.74 21.26 -13.77
N LYS A 23 8.16 22.13 -12.96
CA LYS A 23 8.24 22.10 -11.51
C LYS A 23 7.46 20.90 -10.94
N THR A 24 6.31 20.59 -11.52
CA THR A 24 5.49 19.42 -11.18
C THR A 24 6.23 18.11 -11.48
N ALA A 25 6.89 17.99 -12.62
CA ALA A 25 7.70 16.84 -12.98
C ALA A 25 8.89 16.62 -12.01
N LYS A 26 9.55 17.69 -11.59
CA LYS A 26 10.73 17.62 -10.70
C LYS A 26 10.39 17.13 -9.30
N TYR A 27 9.33 17.65 -8.68
CA TYR A 27 9.00 17.18 -7.32
C TYR A 27 8.46 15.74 -7.33
N ARG A 28 7.71 15.33 -8.37
CA ARG A 28 7.25 13.94 -8.52
C ARG A 28 8.44 12.99 -8.65
N PHE A 29 9.40 13.31 -9.50
CA PHE A 29 10.62 12.51 -9.63
C PHE A 29 11.34 12.33 -8.29
N LEU A 30 11.44 13.39 -7.48
CA LEU A 30 12.05 13.31 -6.15
C LEU A 30 11.23 12.44 -5.19
N VAL A 31 9.90 12.56 -5.21
CA VAL A 31 9.00 11.70 -4.44
C VAL A 31 9.21 10.23 -4.80
N ASP A 32 9.19 9.91 -6.09
CA ASP A 32 9.35 8.53 -6.58
C ASP A 32 10.72 7.96 -6.24
N THR A 33 11.78 8.76 -6.39
CA THR A 33 13.15 8.35 -6.03
C THR A 33 13.28 8.03 -4.54
N ILE A 34 12.71 8.87 -3.66
CA ILE A 34 12.75 8.60 -2.21
C ILE A 34 11.90 7.36 -1.85
N LYS A 35 10.73 7.19 -2.49
CA LYS A 35 9.91 5.99 -2.32
C LYS A 35 10.67 4.72 -2.70
N GLU A 36 11.38 4.72 -3.82
CA GLU A 36 12.21 3.59 -4.24
C GLU A 36 13.33 3.31 -3.24
N LYS A 37 14.01 4.32 -2.74
CA LYS A 37 15.04 4.15 -1.71
C LYS A 37 14.49 3.52 -0.43
N ILE A 38 13.31 3.97 0.02
CA ILE A 38 12.63 3.36 1.18
C ILE A 38 12.26 1.90 0.88
N LYS A 39 11.71 1.63 -0.32
CA LYS A 39 11.33 0.29 -0.77
C LYS A 39 12.52 -0.66 -0.85
N ASN A 40 13.65 -0.18 -1.32
CA ASN A 40 14.89 -0.95 -1.46
C ASN A 40 15.67 -1.09 -0.13
N SER A 41 15.12 -0.59 0.97
CA SER A 41 15.76 -0.60 2.30
C SER A 41 17.09 0.19 2.34
N GLU A 42 17.24 1.21 1.49
CA GLU A 42 18.34 2.16 1.55
C GLU A 42 18.20 3.13 2.73
N TYR A 43 16.98 3.27 3.27
CA TYR A 43 16.67 3.97 4.51
C TYR A 43 16.06 3.02 5.52
N GLU A 44 16.48 3.13 6.79
CA GLU A 44 15.88 2.37 7.88
C GLU A 44 14.72 3.15 8.53
N PRO A 45 13.65 2.47 9.02
CA PRO A 45 12.59 3.13 9.77
C PRO A 45 13.14 3.86 11.01
N GLY A 46 12.73 5.10 11.19
CA GLY A 46 13.25 5.97 12.23
C GLY A 46 14.60 6.62 11.91
N GLU A 47 15.21 6.30 10.76
CA GLU A 47 16.44 6.94 10.32
C GLU A 47 16.21 8.41 9.95
N ARG A 48 17.20 9.24 10.23
CA ARG A 48 17.17 10.64 9.86
C ARG A 48 17.55 10.81 8.40
N MET A 49 16.66 11.42 7.62
CA MET A 49 16.91 11.78 6.23
C MET A 49 17.89 12.96 6.10
N GLU A 50 18.41 13.14 4.90
CA GLU A 50 19.17 14.29 4.48
C GLU A 50 18.35 15.58 4.65
N SER A 51 19.05 16.68 4.91
CA SER A 51 18.39 17.97 5.06
C SER A 51 17.83 18.49 3.72
N GLU A 52 16.83 19.41 3.78
CA GLU A 52 16.31 20.09 2.60
C GLU A 52 17.43 20.72 1.75
N ASN A 53 18.49 21.21 2.38
CA ASN A 53 19.64 21.81 1.71
C ASN A 53 20.45 20.75 0.95
N THR A 54 20.77 19.65 1.63
CA THR A 54 21.52 18.53 1.06
C THR A 54 20.78 17.93 -0.13
N LEU A 55 19.46 17.70 0.00
CA LEU A 55 18.63 17.22 -1.10
C LEU A 55 18.56 18.23 -2.26
N SER A 56 18.48 19.53 -1.95
CA SER A 56 18.50 20.60 -2.96
C SER A 56 19.80 20.60 -3.79
N GLU A 57 20.94 20.42 -3.12
CA GLU A 57 22.25 20.33 -3.76
C GLU A 57 22.40 19.03 -4.57
N GLN A 58 22.02 17.89 -3.98
CA GLN A 58 22.16 16.56 -4.60
C GLN A 58 21.35 16.43 -5.90
N PHE A 59 20.10 16.92 -5.90
CA PHE A 59 19.20 16.81 -7.05
C PHE A 59 19.23 18.04 -7.98
N GLY A 60 19.91 19.11 -7.60
CA GLY A 60 19.91 20.37 -8.37
C GLY A 60 18.52 21.03 -8.42
N TYR A 61 17.71 20.84 -7.41
CA TYR A 61 16.35 21.38 -7.32
C TYR A 61 16.28 22.55 -6.34
N SER A 62 15.31 23.46 -6.54
CA SER A 62 15.06 24.53 -5.58
C SER A 62 14.58 23.97 -4.24
N ARG A 63 14.91 24.65 -3.13
CA ARG A 63 14.39 24.27 -1.79
C ARG A 63 12.87 24.17 -1.75
N GLN A 64 12.17 25.00 -2.54
CA GLN A 64 10.70 24.94 -2.61
C GLN A 64 10.21 23.64 -3.25
N THR A 65 10.90 23.16 -4.32
CA THR A 65 10.60 21.87 -4.97
C THR A 65 10.85 20.70 -4.01
N VAL A 66 11.97 20.72 -3.28
CA VAL A 66 12.29 19.70 -2.26
C VAL A 66 11.25 19.72 -1.15
N ARG A 67 10.90 20.90 -0.64
CA ARG A 67 9.88 21.04 0.42
C ARG A 67 8.51 20.52 -0.01
N GLN A 68 8.13 20.74 -1.26
CA GLN A 68 6.89 20.22 -1.84
C GLN A 68 6.92 18.69 -1.90
N ALA A 69 8.03 18.08 -2.37
CA ALA A 69 8.21 16.64 -2.40
C ALA A 69 8.12 16.02 -0.99
N LEU A 70 8.84 16.60 -0.03
CA LEU A 70 8.78 16.14 1.37
C LEU A 70 7.41 16.31 1.98
N SER A 71 6.64 17.34 1.61
CA SER A 71 5.25 17.49 2.08
C SER A 71 4.33 16.38 1.57
N VAL A 72 4.52 15.94 0.32
CA VAL A 72 3.77 14.79 -0.24
C VAL A 72 4.13 13.51 0.52
N LEU A 73 5.43 13.25 0.74
CA LEU A 73 5.88 12.05 1.47
C LEU A 73 5.38 12.04 2.92
N GLU A 74 5.28 13.21 3.57
CA GLU A 74 4.73 13.36 4.92
C GLU A 74 3.22 13.11 4.94
N GLN A 75 2.46 13.62 3.95
CA GLN A 75 1.03 13.33 3.80
C GLN A 75 0.74 11.85 3.54
N GLU A 76 1.63 11.16 2.85
CA GLU A 76 1.56 9.72 2.63
C GLU A 76 2.06 8.89 3.83
N GLY A 77 2.51 9.55 4.91
CA GLY A 77 2.98 8.88 6.12
C GLY A 77 4.34 8.18 5.98
N LEU A 78 5.09 8.44 4.92
CA LEU A 78 6.40 7.82 4.65
C LEU A 78 7.52 8.49 5.45
N ILE A 79 7.36 9.77 5.77
CA ILE A 79 8.31 10.54 6.57
C ILE A 79 7.59 11.32 7.66
N GLU A 80 8.34 11.73 8.67
CA GLU A 80 7.90 12.50 9.83
C GLU A 80 8.84 13.68 10.04
N ARG A 81 8.28 14.90 10.12
CA ARG A 81 9.06 16.11 10.44
C ARG A 81 9.01 16.39 11.92
N ARG A 82 10.17 16.38 12.56
CA ARG A 82 10.32 16.71 13.98
C ARG A 82 10.89 18.11 14.11
N ARG A 83 10.10 19.04 14.68
CA ARG A 83 10.47 20.44 14.81
C ARG A 83 11.83 20.61 15.53
N GLY A 84 12.79 21.27 14.88
CA GLY A 84 14.13 21.48 15.41
C GLY A 84 15.07 20.29 15.33
N SER A 85 14.59 19.10 14.95
CA SER A 85 15.38 17.87 14.88
C SER A 85 15.66 17.39 13.45
N GLY A 86 14.74 17.65 12.51
CA GLY A 86 14.90 17.26 11.11
C GLY A 86 13.75 16.40 10.58
N THR A 87 13.97 15.76 9.44
CA THR A 87 13.05 14.83 8.80
C THR A 87 13.54 13.40 9.04
N TYR A 88 12.63 12.51 9.40
CA TYR A 88 12.92 11.12 9.71
C TYR A 88 12.03 10.23 8.84
N ILE A 89 12.54 9.07 8.48
CA ILE A 89 11.73 8.01 7.88
C ILE A 89 10.71 7.56 8.94
N SER A 90 9.45 7.57 8.59
CA SER A 90 8.41 7.13 9.51
C SER A 90 8.68 5.68 9.95
N SER A 91 8.48 5.37 11.22
CA SER A 91 8.49 3.98 11.70
C SER A 91 7.37 3.15 11.07
N GLU A 92 6.36 3.83 10.54
CA GLU A 92 5.30 3.25 9.72
C GLU A 92 5.65 3.21 8.22
N SER A 93 6.78 3.79 7.79
CA SER A 93 7.20 3.86 6.38
C SER A 93 7.58 2.50 5.79
N ARG A 94 7.84 1.51 6.62
CA ARG A 94 7.81 0.10 6.17
C ARG A 94 6.40 -0.40 5.85
N ARG A 95 5.36 0.36 6.16
CA ARG A 95 4.13 0.36 5.38
C ARG A 95 4.40 1.14 4.07
N THR A 96 5.32 0.65 3.21
CA THR A 96 5.26 0.96 1.77
C THR A 96 3.78 0.89 1.38
N PRO A 97 3.25 1.72 0.48
CA PRO A 97 1.98 1.39 -0.16
C PRO A 97 2.16 -0.05 -0.60
N ARG A 98 1.60 -0.95 0.21
CA ARG A 98 1.62 -2.37 -0.06
C ARG A 98 0.98 -2.39 -1.41
N GLY A 99 1.56 -3.05 -2.37
CA GLY A 99 1.12 -2.95 -3.75
C GLY A 99 -0.31 -3.44 -3.90
N ASN A 100 -1.29 -2.73 -3.37
CA ASN A 100 -2.74 -2.97 -3.46
C ASN A 100 -3.10 -4.46 -3.65
N SER A 101 -2.39 -5.37 -2.96
CA SER A 101 -2.48 -6.81 -3.19
C SER A 101 -3.14 -7.53 -2.02
N ILE A 102 -4.31 -8.07 -2.27
CA ILE A 102 -5.05 -8.90 -1.30
C ILE A 102 -4.95 -10.37 -1.75
N ALA A 103 -4.62 -11.25 -0.80
CA ALA A 103 -4.62 -12.68 -1.06
C ALA A 103 -5.90 -13.32 -0.54
N ILE A 104 -6.55 -14.11 -1.39
CA ILE A 104 -7.60 -15.04 -0.99
C ILE A 104 -6.95 -16.41 -0.81
N VAL A 105 -7.18 -17.04 0.32
CA VAL A 105 -6.79 -18.42 0.62
C VAL A 105 -8.05 -19.23 0.88
N THR A 106 -8.28 -20.26 0.08
CA THR A 106 -9.47 -21.13 0.20
C THR A 106 -9.07 -22.59 0.25
N THR A 107 -9.94 -23.42 0.81
CA THR A 107 -9.70 -24.86 0.88
C THR A 107 -9.87 -25.53 -0.47
N TYR A 108 -10.94 -25.21 -1.19
CA TYR A 108 -11.26 -25.78 -2.51
C TYR A 108 -11.89 -24.71 -3.41
N ILE A 109 -11.70 -24.83 -4.71
CA ILE A 109 -12.52 -24.15 -5.70
C ILE A 109 -13.57 -25.16 -6.14
N SER A 110 -14.73 -25.14 -5.51
CA SER A 110 -15.87 -26.00 -5.90
C SER A 110 -16.93 -25.18 -6.63
N ASP A 111 -17.76 -25.86 -7.44
CA ASP A 111 -18.74 -25.21 -8.31
C ASP A 111 -20.00 -24.70 -7.58
N TYR A 112 -20.08 -24.83 -6.25
CA TYR A 112 -21.33 -24.60 -5.52
C TYR A 112 -21.45 -23.20 -4.90
N ILE A 113 -20.75 -22.89 -3.83
CA ILE A 113 -20.87 -21.60 -3.09
C ILE A 113 -19.69 -20.66 -3.36
N PHE A 114 -18.50 -21.21 -3.45
CA PHE A 114 -17.26 -20.44 -3.53
C PHE A 114 -17.15 -19.49 -4.72
N PRO A 115 -17.60 -19.84 -5.94
CA PRO A 115 -17.54 -18.92 -7.07
C PRO A 115 -18.29 -17.61 -6.80
N THR A 116 -19.44 -17.67 -6.12
CA THR A 116 -20.25 -16.49 -5.80
C THR A 116 -19.58 -15.62 -4.74
N ILE A 117 -19.00 -16.23 -3.70
CA ILE A 117 -18.27 -15.52 -2.64
C ILE A 117 -17.01 -14.86 -3.22
N ILE A 118 -16.21 -15.62 -3.96
CA ILE A 118 -14.97 -15.12 -4.56
C ILE A 118 -15.27 -13.97 -5.54
N ARG A 119 -16.32 -14.09 -6.33
CA ARG A 119 -16.76 -13.04 -7.23
C ARG A 119 -17.17 -11.76 -6.49
N GLY A 120 -17.93 -11.87 -5.40
CA GLY A 120 -18.30 -10.70 -4.60
C GLY A 120 -17.11 -10.01 -3.96
N ILE A 121 -16.11 -10.77 -3.50
CA ILE A 121 -14.84 -10.27 -2.98
C ILE A 121 -14.07 -9.58 -4.11
N GLU A 122 -13.95 -10.22 -5.27
CA GLU A 122 -13.22 -9.70 -6.43
C GLU A 122 -13.84 -8.38 -6.92
N GLU A 123 -15.15 -8.32 -7.18
CA GLU A 123 -15.84 -7.12 -7.61
C GLU A 123 -15.64 -5.95 -6.63
N THR A 124 -15.73 -6.23 -5.32
CA THR A 124 -15.59 -5.21 -4.27
C THR A 124 -14.16 -4.65 -4.21
N LEU A 125 -13.16 -5.53 -4.22
CA LEU A 125 -11.78 -5.14 -4.02
C LEU A 125 -11.15 -4.56 -5.30
N THR A 126 -11.50 -5.08 -6.47
CA THR A 126 -11.07 -4.52 -7.76
C THR A 126 -11.62 -3.10 -7.95
N ASN A 127 -12.89 -2.85 -7.59
CA ASN A 127 -13.46 -1.51 -7.61
C ASN A 127 -12.78 -0.55 -6.61
N ALA A 128 -12.19 -1.08 -5.52
CA ALA A 128 -11.39 -0.32 -4.56
C ALA A 128 -9.90 -0.20 -4.97
N GLY A 129 -9.51 -0.72 -6.13
CA GLY A 129 -8.15 -0.62 -6.68
C GLY A 129 -7.17 -1.65 -6.12
N TYR A 130 -7.65 -2.79 -5.63
CA TYR A 130 -6.81 -3.89 -5.16
C TYR A 130 -6.65 -4.98 -6.21
N ASP A 131 -5.42 -5.48 -6.33
CA ASP A 131 -5.11 -6.70 -7.08
C ASP A 131 -5.37 -7.93 -6.20
N LEU A 132 -5.93 -8.98 -6.79
CA LEU A 132 -6.26 -10.21 -6.07
C LEU A 132 -5.40 -11.38 -6.50
N THR A 133 -4.93 -12.15 -5.51
CA THR A 133 -4.32 -13.46 -5.75
C THR A 133 -5.14 -14.55 -5.08
N LEU A 134 -5.50 -15.59 -5.82
CA LEU A 134 -6.21 -16.74 -5.32
C LEU A 134 -5.24 -17.88 -5.05
N ASN A 135 -5.30 -18.43 -3.83
CA ASN A 135 -4.47 -19.53 -3.37
C ASN A 135 -5.37 -20.65 -2.84
N VAL A 136 -5.05 -21.89 -3.15
CA VAL A 136 -5.87 -23.06 -2.79
C VAL A 136 -5.03 -24.01 -1.94
N THR A 137 -5.55 -24.36 -0.73
CA THR A 137 -4.85 -25.25 0.19
C THR A 137 -5.16 -26.72 -0.05
N ASN A 138 -6.21 -27.03 -0.82
CA ASN A 138 -6.77 -28.39 -0.94
C ASN A 138 -7.02 -29.04 0.42
N ASN A 139 -7.34 -28.21 1.42
CA ASN A 139 -7.56 -28.61 2.82
C ASN A 139 -6.34 -29.31 3.47
N HIS A 140 -5.11 -28.97 3.01
CA HIS A 140 -3.84 -29.45 3.57
C HIS A 140 -3.14 -28.35 4.36
N VAL A 141 -2.82 -28.61 5.64
CA VAL A 141 -2.19 -27.62 6.53
C VAL A 141 -0.76 -27.29 6.11
N GLU A 142 -0.07 -28.22 5.45
CA GLU A 142 1.26 -28.02 4.90
C GLU A 142 1.24 -27.04 3.72
N GLU A 143 0.22 -27.14 2.87
CA GLU A 143 0.02 -26.22 1.75
C GLU A 143 -0.39 -24.83 2.25
N GLU A 144 -1.24 -24.75 3.26
CA GLU A 144 -1.57 -23.51 3.95
C GLU A 144 -0.30 -22.84 4.49
N ALA A 145 0.59 -23.59 5.17
CA ALA A 145 1.86 -23.06 5.67
C ALA A 145 2.72 -22.48 4.55
N ARG A 146 2.86 -23.20 3.44
CA ARG A 146 3.63 -22.76 2.26
C ARG A 146 3.08 -21.46 1.66
N ILE A 147 1.75 -21.37 1.55
CA ILE A 147 1.06 -20.18 1.06
C ILE A 147 1.31 -19.00 2.02
N LEU A 148 1.07 -19.17 3.32
CA LEU A 148 1.25 -18.10 4.31
C LEU A 148 2.70 -17.58 4.34
N GLN A 149 3.70 -18.45 4.26
CA GLN A 149 5.12 -18.06 4.17
C GLN A 149 5.40 -17.23 2.91
N SER A 150 4.81 -17.61 1.77
CA SER A 150 4.91 -16.84 0.52
C SER A 150 4.26 -15.45 0.66
N LEU A 151 3.07 -15.36 1.27
CA LEU A 151 2.37 -14.08 1.50
C LEU A 151 3.15 -13.15 2.43
N ILE A 152 3.74 -13.70 3.49
CA ILE A 152 4.64 -12.98 4.40
C ILE A 152 5.83 -12.39 3.62
N SER A 153 6.44 -13.18 2.74
CA SER A 153 7.60 -12.75 1.94
C SER A 153 7.24 -11.69 0.91
N ARG A 154 6.05 -11.80 0.29
CA ARG A 154 5.55 -10.85 -0.71
C ARG A 154 4.99 -9.57 -0.11
N ARG A 155 4.77 -9.53 1.22
CA ARG A 155 4.20 -8.39 1.93
C ARG A 155 2.87 -7.92 1.37
N VAL A 156 1.90 -8.85 1.26
CA VAL A 156 0.53 -8.51 0.84
C VAL A 156 -0.14 -7.52 1.80
N ASP A 157 -1.13 -6.77 1.32
CA ASP A 157 -1.84 -5.75 2.12
C ASP A 157 -2.92 -6.32 3.02
N GLY A 158 -3.42 -7.51 2.69
CA GLY A 158 -4.40 -8.22 3.48
C GLY A 158 -4.56 -9.67 3.03
N VAL A 159 -5.17 -10.48 3.88
CA VAL A 159 -5.45 -11.88 3.60
C VAL A 159 -6.89 -12.19 3.99
N ILE A 160 -7.64 -12.79 3.05
CA ILE A 160 -8.98 -13.30 3.26
C ILE A 160 -8.89 -14.82 3.22
N VAL A 161 -9.24 -15.49 4.31
CA VAL A 161 -8.93 -16.91 4.52
C VAL A 161 -10.18 -17.72 4.81
N GLU A 162 -10.34 -18.83 4.12
CA GLU A 162 -11.10 -19.97 4.60
C GLU A 162 -10.15 -20.91 5.33
N GLY A 163 -10.36 -21.11 6.63
CA GLY A 163 -9.44 -21.89 7.46
C GLY A 163 -9.39 -23.36 7.07
N THR A 164 -8.18 -23.92 7.04
CA THR A 164 -7.90 -25.32 6.69
C THR A 164 -8.10 -26.21 7.92
N LYS A 165 -8.93 -27.27 7.83
CA LYS A 165 -9.16 -28.26 8.92
C LYS A 165 -9.48 -27.63 10.27
N THR A 166 -10.35 -26.63 10.32
CA THR A 166 -10.65 -25.81 11.51
C THR A 166 -11.23 -26.57 12.70
N ALA A 167 -11.65 -27.82 12.51
CA ALA A 167 -12.05 -28.72 13.59
C ALA A 167 -10.87 -29.22 14.46
N PHE A 168 -9.64 -29.03 14.04
CA PHE A 168 -8.42 -29.45 14.73
C PHE A 168 -7.53 -28.23 15.06
N PRO A 169 -6.65 -28.33 16.08
CA PRO A 169 -5.64 -27.32 16.32
C PRO A 169 -4.80 -27.09 15.06
N ASN A 170 -4.65 -25.83 14.65
CA ASN A 170 -3.89 -25.51 13.45
C ASN A 170 -2.39 -25.26 13.80
N PRO A 171 -1.45 -26.01 13.19
CA PRO A 171 -0.03 -25.79 13.43
C PRO A 171 0.49 -24.43 12.88
N ASN A 172 -0.30 -23.77 12.02
CA ASN A 172 0.09 -22.54 11.32
C ASN A 172 -0.32 -21.25 12.06
N VAL A 173 -0.90 -21.33 13.27
CA VAL A 173 -1.36 -20.16 14.05
C VAL A 173 -0.27 -19.08 14.16
N GLU A 174 0.99 -19.48 14.35
CA GLU A 174 2.10 -18.52 14.46
C GLU A 174 2.38 -17.77 13.14
N LEU A 175 2.06 -18.34 11.98
CA LEU A 175 2.18 -17.63 10.70
C LEU A 175 1.11 -16.55 10.55
N TYR A 176 -0.12 -16.81 11.01
CA TYR A 176 -1.17 -15.80 11.08
C TYR A 176 -0.80 -14.67 12.05
N ARG A 177 -0.35 -14.99 13.25
CA ARG A 177 0.15 -13.99 14.21
C ARG A 177 1.31 -13.16 13.67
N ARG A 178 2.16 -13.77 12.84
CA ARG A 178 3.24 -13.05 12.17
C ARG A 178 2.71 -12.05 11.14
N LEU A 179 1.69 -12.40 10.36
CA LEU A 179 1.00 -11.49 9.44
C LEU A 179 0.40 -10.31 10.23
N GLU A 180 -0.31 -10.57 11.32
CA GLU A 180 -0.91 -9.54 12.19
C GLU A 180 0.17 -8.60 12.77
N LYS A 181 1.27 -9.14 13.30
CA LYS A 181 2.43 -8.35 13.78
C LYS A 181 3.07 -7.49 12.69
N MET A 182 3.01 -7.93 11.45
CA MET A 182 3.44 -7.13 10.29
C MET A 182 2.38 -6.10 9.88
N GLY A 183 1.25 -6.02 10.61
CA GLY A 183 0.12 -5.15 10.30
C GLY A 183 -0.63 -5.57 9.04
N VAL A 184 -0.60 -6.85 8.66
CA VAL A 184 -1.40 -7.42 7.58
C VAL A 184 -2.73 -7.88 8.19
N PRO A 185 -3.87 -7.25 7.88
CA PRO A 185 -5.16 -7.70 8.36
C PRO A 185 -5.49 -9.08 7.80
N VAL A 186 -6.01 -9.95 8.68
CA VAL A 186 -6.49 -11.27 8.32
C VAL A 186 -7.99 -11.34 8.60
N VAL A 187 -8.76 -11.66 7.59
CA VAL A 187 -10.21 -11.84 7.68
C VAL A 187 -10.55 -13.29 7.34
N PHE A 188 -11.16 -13.98 8.25
CA PHE A 188 -11.67 -15.34 8.01
C PHE A 188 -13.08 -15.30 7.43
N PHE A 189 -13.39 -16.20 6.52
CA PHE A 189 -14.75 -16.43 6.04
C PHE A 189 -15.09 -17.92 6.06
N ASN A 190 -16.36 -18.23 6.18
CA ASN A 190 -16.92 -19.58 6.23
C ASN A 190 -16.44 -20.41 7.44
N SER A 191 -15.17 -20.34 7.80
CA SER A 191 -14.56 -21.05 8.94
C SER A 191 -13.42 -20.23 9.54
N TYR A 192 -13.10 -20.46 10.81
CA TYR A 192 -12.08 -19.70 11.56
C TYR A 192 -11.37 -20.58 12.59
N TYR A 193 -10.24 -20.07 13.12
CA TYR A 193 -9.48 -20.73 14.19
C TYR A 193 -9.76 -20.08 15.54
N ARG A 194 -10.13 -20.89 16.53
CA ARG A 194 -10.40 -20.43 17.91
C ARG A 194 -9.17 -19.85 18.60
N ASP A 195 -7.97 -20.24 18.15
CA ASP A 195 -6.68 -19.78 18.70
C ASP A 195 -6.25 -18.39 18.18
N LEU A 196 -7.09 -17.73 17.36
CA LEU A 196 -6.91 -16.39 16.81
C LEU A 196 -8.10 -15.48 17.18
N PRO A 197 -8.31 -15.17 18.47
CA PRO A 197 -9.52 -14.48 18.95
C PRO A 197 -9.63 -13.02 18.45
N ASP A 198 -8.52 -12.39 18.10
CA ASP A 198 -8.47 -10.99 17.65
C ASP A 198 -8.71 -10.83 16.15
N SER A 199 -8.83 -11.93 15.42
CA SER A 199 -9.10 -11.93 13.99
C SER A 199 -10.56 -11.59 13.70
N VAL A 200 -10.80 -10.97 12.53
CA VAL A 200 -12.16 -10.71 12.02
C VAL A 200 -12.68 -11.94 11.28
N TYR A 201 -13.94 -12.33 11.52
CA TYR A 201 -14.56 -13.44 10.79
C TYR A 201 -15.96 -13.11 10.29
N VAL A 202 -16.26 -13.62 9.10
CA VAL A 202 -17.55 -13.55 8.44
C VAL A 202 -18.06 -14.98 8.29
N VAL A 203 -19.02 -15.38 9.10
CA VAL A 203 -19.60 -16.72 9.12
C VAL A 203 -21.12 -16.63 8.99
N THR A 204 -21.75 -17.73 8.55
CA THR A 204 -23.22 -17.84 8.52
C THR A 204 -23.76 -17.85 9.94
N ASP A 205 -24.90 -17.18 10.16
CA ASP A 205 -25.68 -17.28 11.39
C ASP A 205 -26.70 -18.45 11.23
N ASP A 206 -26.36 -19.61 11.72
CA ASP A 206 -27.17 -20.83 11.63
C ASP A 206 -28.20 -20.92 12.79
N ARG A 207 -28.65 -19.80 13.34
CA ARG A 207 -29.68 -19.76 14.39
C ARG A 207 -31.08 -19.77 13.83
#